data_543b06d7fc1d9e664e5cc862b382fbff
#
_entry.id   543b06d7fc1d9e664e5cc862b382fbff
#
_cell.length_a   1.000
_cell.length_b   1.000
_cell.length_c   1.000
_cell.angle_alpha   90.00
_cell.angle_beta   90.00
_cell.angle_gamma   90.00
#
_symmetry.space_group_name_H-M   'P 1'
#
loop_
_entity.id
_entity.type
_entity.pdbx_description
1 polymer ?
#
loop_
_entity_poly.entity_id
_entity_poly.type
_entity_poly.pdbx_seq_one_letter_code
_entity_poly.pdbx_strand_id
1 'polypeptide(L)'
;MKKTSDGFTVRTETDTFSAKKLILAAGGCAGSKVGGVMDGYQLAKNLGHHRTQLYPSLVQLKTDPTYPRALKGIKAECGIAIRRDNASVAENRGEVLFTEYGVSGPAIFDLSRAVSTGGEGLYCVLNFFPDWDLEEVLHWLHLRRQTMAAHE
;
A
#
# COMPACT_ATOMS: atom_id res chain seq x y z
N MET A 1 -16.07 23.46 17.66
CA MET A 1 -17.22 23.15 16.83
C MET A 1 -18.25 22.38 17.63
N LYS A 2 -19.54 22.79 17.59
CA LYS A 2 -20.64 22.16 18.34
C LYS A 2 -21.90 22.13 17.49
N LYS A 3 -22.76 21.10 17.68
CA LYS A 3 -24.12 21.03 17.16
C LYS A 3 -25.05 21.75 18.14
N THR A 4 -25.99 22.54 17.62
CA THR A 4 -27.03 23.26 18.36
C THR A 4 -28.42 22.83 17.90
N SER A 5 -29.50 23.31 18.53
CA SER A 5 -30.88 23.07 18.07
C SER A 5 -31.12 23.53 16.63
N ASP A 6 -30.50 24.64 16.23
CA ASP A 6 -30.78 25.33 14.96
C ASP A 6 -29.67 25.16 13.91
N GLY A 7 -28.66 24.33 14.19
CA GLY A 7 -27.54 24.10 13.27
C GLY A 7 -26.23 23.80 13.95
N PHE A 8 -25.20 24.54 13.58
CA PHE A 8 -23.82 24.35 14.04
C PHE A 8 -23.18 25.67 14.41
N THR A 9 -22.32 25.64 15.42
CA THR A 9 -21.43 26.74 15.78
C THR A 9 -19.98 26.29 15.60
N VAL A 10 -19.23 27.05 14.83
CA VAL A 10 -17.79 26.88 14.60
C VAL A 10 -17.05 28.04 15.23
N ARG A 11 -16.12 27.75 16.14
CA ARG A 11 -15.27 28.73 16.78
C ARG A 11 -13.84 28.56 16.27
N THR A 12 -13.25 29.62 15.80
CA THR A 12 -11.82 29.76 15.48
C THR A 12 -11.12 30.47 16.64
N GLU A 13 -9.86 30.81 16.47
CA GLU A 13 -9.11 31.59 17.46
C GLU A 13 -9.64 33.01 17.59
N THR A 14 -10.11 33.60 16.48
CA THR A 14 -10.56 34.99 16.39
C THR A 14 -12.07 35.15 16.37
N ASP A 15 -12.81 34.19 15.79
CA ASP A 15 -14.19 34.37 15.40
C ASP A 15 -15.09 33.19 15.80
N THR A 16 -16.41 33.44 15.79
CA THR A 16 -17.43 32.43 15.96
C THR A 16 -18.46 32.54 14.83
N PHE A 17 -18.68 31.42 14.13
CA PHE A 17 -19.63 31.32 13.00
C PHE A 17 -20.80 30.44 13.38
N SER A 18 -22.00 30.81 12.97
CA SER A 18 -23.20 29.98 13.08
C SER A 18 -23.74 29.64 11.70
N ALA A 19 -24.12 28.37 11.48
CA ALA A 19 -24.62 27.88 10.21
C ALA A 19 -25.67 26.80 10.39
N LYS A 20 -26.68 26.77 9.53
CA LYS A 20 -27.71 25.70 9.52
C LYS A 20 -27.15 24.36 9.07
N LYS A 21 -26.14 24.37 8.20
CA LYS A 21 -25.46 23.18 7.67
C LYS A 21 -23.95 23.37 7.75
N LEU A 22 -23.23 22.29 7.99
CA LEU A 22 -21.78 22.26 8.08
C LEU A 22 -21.22 21.17 7.17
N ILE A 23 -20.24 21.52 6.34
CA ILE A 23 -19.44 20.57 5.56
C ILE A 23 -18.08 20.47 6.22
N LEU A 24 -17.74 19.29 6.73
CA LEU A 24 -16.43 19.01 7.30
C LEU A 24 -15.53 18.42 6.22
N ALA A 25 -14.61 19.21 5.71
CA ALA A 25 -13.66 18.86 4.65
C ALA A 25 -12.20 19.07 5.08
N ALA A 26 -11.87 18.68 6.32
CA ALA A 26 -10.57 18.92 6.95
C ALA A 26 -9.47 17.93 6.56
N GLY A 27 -9.73 17.08 5.54
CA GLY A 27 -8.79 16.04 5.15
C GLY A 27 -8.66 14.91 6.16
N GLY A 28 -7.62 14.08 6.01
CA GLY A 28 -7.34 12.93 6.85
C GLY A 28 -5.84 12.80 7.16
N CYS A 29 -5.45 11.71 7.82
CA CYS A 29 -4.08 11.49 8.30
C CYS A 29 -3.10 10.93 7.25
N ALA A 30 -3.56 10.66 6.02
CA ALA A 30 -2.68 10.21 4.95
C ALA A 30 -1.71 11.32 4.53
N GLY A 31 -0.45 10.95 4.22
CA GLY A 31 0.54 11.91 3.75
C GLY A 31 0.91 12.96 4.80
N SER A 32 1.32 12.55 5.99
CA SER A 32 1.69 13.47 7.09
C SER A 32 2.75 14.51 6.70
N LYS A 33 3.65 14.19 5.75
CA LYS A 33 4.65 15.14 5.21
C LYS A 33 4.05 16.25 4.33
N VAL A 34 2.83 16.08 3.86
CA VAL A 34 2.10 17.04 3.01
C VAL A 34 0.81 17.52 3.67
N GLY A 35 0.77 17.52 5.00
CA GLY A 35 -0.31 18.14 5.78
C GLY A 35 -1.41 17.18 6.25
N GLY A 36 -1.24 15.87 6.10
CA GLY A 36 -2.18 14.90 6.65
C GLY A 36 -2.17 14.92 8.19
N VAL A 37 -3.35 15.16 8.80
CA VAL A 37 -3.54 15.28 10.24
C VAL A 37 -4.80 14.56 10.71
N MET A 38 -4.90 14.31 12.02
CA MET A 38 -6.03 13.60 12.63
C MET A 38 -7.20 14.51 13.02
N ASP A 39 -7.08 15.82 12.87
CA ASP A 39 -8.02 16.82 13.42
C ASP A 39 -9.44 16.65 12.85
N GLY A 40 -9.57 16.36 11.55
CA GLY A 40 -10.87 16.11 10.92
C GLY A 40 -11.64 14.96 11.58
N TYR A 41 -10.95 13.88 11.94
CA TYR A 41 -11.56 12.73 12.65
C TYR A 41 -11.98 13.11 14.09
N GLN A 42 -11.18 13.94 14.78
CA GLN A 42 -11.55 14.40 16.11
C GLN A 42 -12.76 15.35 16.06
N LEU A 43 -12.82 16.23 15.09
CA LEU A 43 -13.96 17.11 14.88
C LEU A 43 -15.24 16.32 14.57
N ALA A 44 -15.17 15.30 13.72
CA ALA A 44 -16.28 14.40 13.42
C ALA A 44 -16.73 13.64 14.67
N LYS A 45 -15.79 13.11 15.47
CA LYS A 45 -16.08 12.44 16.74
C LYS A 45 -16.84 13.34 17.72
N ASN A 46 -16.47 14.63 17.80
CA ASN A 46 -17.13 15.61 18.67
C ASN A 46 -18.58 15.90 18.21
N LEU A 47 -18.94 15.57 16.98
CA LEU A 47 -20.29 15.64 16.44
C LEU A 47 -21.08 14.32 16.52
N GLY A 48 -20.51 13.30 17.19
CA GLY A 48 -21.16 12.01 17.40
C GLY A 48 -20.87 10.94 16.35
N HIS A 49 -19.96 11.21 15.39
CA HIS A 49 -19.55 10.21 14.41
C HIS A 49 -18.53 9.23 15.00
N HIS A 50 -18.51 8.00 14.50
CA HIS A 50 -17.54 6.98 14.83
C HIS A 50 -16.67 6.70 13.59
N ARG A 51 -15.38 6.47 13.83
CA ARG A 51 -14.42 6.13 12.80
C ARG A 51 -14.06 4.64 12.87
N THR A 52 -14.07 3.96 11.76
CA THR A 52 -13.50 2.61 11.63
C THR A 52 -11.97 2.64 11.76
N GLN A 53 -11.36 1.50 11.99
CA GLN A 53 -9.89 1.34 11.99
C GLN A 53 -9.32 1.85 10.66
N LEU A 54 -8.24 2.64 10.74
CA LEU A 54 -7.48 3.08 9.57
C LEU A 54 -6.34 2.11 9.33
N TYR A 55 -6.14 1.78 8.06
CA TYR A 55 -5.03 0.95 7.59
C TYR A 55 -4.30 1.67 6.47
N PRO A 56 -2.97 1.54 6.36
CA PRO A 56 -2.22 2.01 5.20
C PRO A 56 -2.76 1.38 3.91
N SER A 57 -2.82 2.16 2.85
CA SER A 57 -3.19 1.72 1.50
C SER A 57 -2.40 2.52 0.48
N LEU A 58 -2.15 1.96 -0.69
CA LEU A 58 -1.29 2.54 -1.73
C LEU A 58 0.12 2.87 -1.21
N VAL A 59 0.68 1.93 -0.46
CA VAL A 59 2.01 2.06 0.15
C VAL A 59 2.93 0.92 -0.30
N GLN A 60 4.23 1.18 -0.26
CA GLN A 60 5.25 0.14 -0.45
C GLN A 60 5.18 -0.91 0.67
N LEU A 61 5.62 -2.12 0.38
CA LEU A 61 5.72 -3.20 1.33
C LEU A 61 7.16 -3.32 1.83
N LYS A 62 7.32 -3.36 3.16
CA LYS A 62 8.56 -3.75 3.79
C LYS A 62 8.61 -5.27 3.86
N THR A 63 9.75 -5.84 3.46
CA THR A 63 10.01 -7.29 3.50
C THR A 63 11.34 -7.53 4.20
N ASP A 64 11.76 -8.80 4.29
CA ASP A 64 13.17 -9.10 4.51
C ASP A 64 14.01 -8.38 3.45
N PRO A 65 14.99 -7.56 3.83
CA PRO A 65 15.74 -6.72 2.89
C PRO A 65 16.84 -7.45 2.12
N THR A 66 17.09 -8.71 2.39
CA THR A 66 18.22 -9.46 1.82
C THR A 66 18.27 -9.38 0.31
N TYR A 67 17.21 -9.79 -0.36
CA TYR A 67 17.12 -9.75 -1.83
C TYR A 67 16.73 -8.37 -2.38
N PRO A 68 15.70 -7.68 -1.86
CA PRO A 68 15.32 -6.37 -2.38
C PRO A 68 16.43 -5.33 -2.35
N ARG A 69 17.25 -5.32 -1.30
CA ARG A 69 18.39 -4.40 -1.19
C ARG A 69 19.45 -4.62 -2.28
N ALA A 70 19.74 -5.88 -2.59
CA ALA A 70 20.69 -6.23 -3.65
C ALA A 70 20.20 -5.82 -5.04
N LEU A 71 18.88 -5.76 -5.22
CA LEU A 71 18.21 -5.38 -6.47
C LEU A 71 17.70 -3.92 -6.47
N LYS A 72 18.10 -3.10 -5.48
CA LYS A 72 17.62 -1.72 -5.33
C LYS A 72 17.70 -0.93 -6.64
N GLY A 73 16.57 -0.36 -7.05
CA GLY A 73 16.43 0.42 -8.29
C GLY A 73 16.06 -0.41 -9.52
N ILE A 74 16.14 -1.74 -9.44
CA ILE A 74 15.71 -2.63 -10.54
C ILE A 74 14.17 -2.65 -10.57
N LYS A 75 13.62 -2.67 -11.78
CA LYS A 75 12.21 -2.86 -12.08
C LYS A 75 12.03 -4.17 -12.83
N ALA A 76 10.94 -4.87 -12.54
CA ALA A 76 10.56 -6.09 -13.24
C ALA A 76 9.04 -6.20 -13.36
N GLU A 77 8.57 -6.70 -14.51
CA GLU A 77 7.19 -7.15 -14.67
C GLU A 77 7.03 -8.51 -14.01
N CYS A 78 6.12 -8.63 -13.05
CA CYS A 78 5.92 -9.84 -12.25
C CYS A 78 4.44 -10.19 -12.12
N GLY A 79 4.16 -11.47 -12.02
CA GLY A 79 3.00 -11.94 -11.27
C GLY A 79 3.30 -11.84 -9.78
N ILE A 80 2.35 -11.32 -9.00
CA ILE A 80 2.53 -11.02 -7.59
C ILE A 80 1.42 -11.71 -6.80
N ALA A 81 1.78 -12.48 -5.77
CA ALA A 81 0.81 -13.06 -4.87
C ALA A 81 1.19 -12.77 -3.40
N ILE A 82 0.24 -12.25 -2.65
CA ILE A 82 0.32 -12.20 -1.19
C ILE A 82 -0.29 -13.47 -0.66
N ARG A 83 0.49 -14.24 0.09
CA ARG A 83 0.09 -15.54 0.61
C ARG A 83 0.23 -15.62 2.12
N ARG A 84 -0.61 -16.47 2.71
CA ARG A 84 -0.45 -16.99 4.07
C ARG A 84 -0.51 -18.50 4.00
N ASP A 85 0.50 -19.15 4.55
CA ASP A 85 0.70 -20.58 4.38
C ASP A 85 0.65 -20.94 2.88
N ASN A 86 -0.26 -21.81 2.44
CA ASN A 86 -0.44 -22.18 1.04
C ASN A 86 -1.60 -21.45 0.36
N ALA A 87 -2.32 -20.55 1.07
CA ALA A 87 -3.47 -19.85 0.54
C ALA A 87 -3.08 -18.48 -0.07
N SER A 88 -3.62 -18.18 -1.24
CA SER A 88 -3.55 -16.82 -1.81
C SER A 88 -4.53 -15.90 -1.10
N VAL A 89 -4.05 -14.76 -0.62
CA VAL A 89 -4.84 -13.70 0.02
C VAL A 89 -5.23 -12.63 -0.99
N ALA A 90 -4.29 -12.27 -1.86
CA ALA A 90 -4.50 -11.32 -2.95
C ALA A 90 -3.46 -11.53 -4.05
N GLU A 91 -3.83 -11.26 -5.28
CA GLU A 91 -2.96 -11.39 -6.45
C GLU A 91 -3.08 -10.16 -7.34
N ASN A 92 -1.99 -9.84 -8.02
CA ASN A 92 -1.92 -8.81 -9.04
C ASN A 92 -0.80 -9.13 -10.03
N ARG A 93 -0.73 -8.36 -11.10
CA ARG A 93 0.36 -8.43 -12.08
C ARG A 93 0.76 -7.02 -12.49
N GLY A 94 2.05 -6.78 -12.65
CA GLY A 94 2.58 -5.51 -13.14
C GLY A 94 3.98 -5.20 -12.65
N GLU A 95 4.41 -3.96 -12.86
CA GLU A 95 5.73 -3.48 -12.49
C GLU A 95 5.95 -3.52 -10.98
N VAL A 96 7.03 -4.18 -10.57
CA VAL A 96 7.59 -4.18 -9.22
C VAL A 96 8.91 -3.44 -9.23
N LEU A 97 9.07 -2.47 -8.35
CA LEU A 97 10.32 -1.77 -8.08
C LEU A 97 10.95 -2.29 -6.78
N PHE A 98 12.17 -2.79 -6.86
CA PHE A 98 12.95 -3.17 -5.69
C PHE A 98 13.52 -1.95 -4.99
N THR A 99 13.36 -1.89 -3.67
CA THR A 99 13.83 -0.79 -2.83
C THR A 99 14.78 -1.32 -1.73
N GLU A 100 15.37 -0.42 -0.99
CA GLU A 100 16.29 -0.79 0.12
C GLU A 100 15.59 -1.62 1.22
N TYR A 101 14.28 -1.49 1.38
CA TYR A 101 13.51 -2.07 2.48
C TYR A 101 12.45 -3.07 2.05
N GLY A 102 12.34 -3.35 0.75
CA GLY A 102 11.33 -4.24 0.22
C GLY A 102 10.93 -3.89 -1.21
N VAL A 103 9.64 -3.94 -1.50
CA VAL A 103 9.10 -3.77 -2.86
C VAL A 103 8.08 -2.64 -2.95
N SER A 104 8.02 -2.00 -4.10
CA SER A 104 7.17 -0.87 -4.44
C SER A 104 6.63 -1.02 -5.87
N GLY A 105 5.91 -0.05 -6.36
CA GLY A 105 5.34 -0.04 -7.71
C GLY A 105 3.81 -0.11 -7.69
N PRO A 106 3.15 0.25 -8.81
CA PRO A 106 1.70 0.33 -8.87
C PRO A 106 1.00 -0.97 -8.45
N ALA A 107 1.46 -2.11 -8.96
CA ALA A 107 0.89 -3.42 -8.64
C ALA A 107 1.04 -3.79 -7.16
N ILE A 108 2.12 -3.37 -6.51
CA ILE A 108 2.35 -3.52 -5.06
C ILE A 108 1.41 -2.61 -4.25
N PHE A 109 1.19 -1.37 -4.72
CA PHE A 109 0.30 -0.44 -4.05
C PHE A 109 -1.13 -0.97 -3.98
N ASP A 110 -1.62 -1.57 -5.03
CA ASP A 110 -2.95 -2.19 -5.06
C ASP A 110 -3.10 -3.32 -4.04
N LEU A 111 -2.04 -4.12 -3.87
CA LEU A 111 -2.01 -5.24 -2.91
C LEU A 111 -1.79 -4.80 -1.46
N SER A 112 -1.29 -3.58 -1.24
CA SER A 112 -0.86 -3.10 0.08
C SER A 112 -1.99 -3.11 1.12
N ARG A 113 -3.25 -2.90 0.70
CA ARG A 113 -4.40 -2.98 1.60
C ARG A 113 -4.59 -4.39 2.15
N ALA A 114 -4.48 -5.42 1.32
CA ALA A 114 -4.60 -6.80 1.76
C ALA A 114 -3.53 -7.15 2.82
N VAL A 115 -2.31 -6.64 2.65
CA VAL A 115 -1.22 -6.80 3.62
C VAL A 115 -1.52 -6.05 4.91
N SER A 116 -1.93 -4.78 4.81
CA SER A 116 -2.20 -3.93 5.98
C SER A 116 -3.35 -4.42 6.85
N THR A 117 -4.35 -5.08 6.27
CA THR A 117 -5.51 -5.65 6.98
C THR A 117 -5.33 -7.13 7.30
N GLY A 118 -4.39 -7.80 6.64
CA GLY A 118 -4.23 -9.25 6.71
C GLY A 118 -3.55 -9.76 7.98
N GLY A 119 -2.89 -8.91 8.79
CA GLY A 119 -2.18 -9.32 10.00
C GLY A 119 -0.83 -9.99 9.70
N GLU A 120 -0.37 -10.84 10.62
CA GLU A 120 0.95 -11.48 10.56
C GLU A 120 1.00 -12.74 9.67
N GLY A 121 2.22 -13.22 9.39
CA GLY A 121 2.46 -14.47 8.66
C GLY A 121 2.22 -14.35 7.14
N LEU A 122 2.17 -13.14 6.60
CA LEU A 122 2.06 -12.92 5.17
C LEU A 122 3.44 -12.92 4.51
N TYR A 123 3.51 -13.47 3.29
CA TYR A 123 4.67 -13.37 2.42
C TYR A 123 4.27 -13.01 1.00
N CYS A 124 5.19 -12.35 0.30
CA CYS A 124 5.02 -11.90 -1.07
C CYS A 124 5.78 -12.85 -2.00
N VAL A 125 5.09 -13.44 -2.94
CA VAL A 125 5.67 -14.26 -4.00
C VAL A 125 5.71 -13.44 -5.28
N LEU A 126 6.89 -13.39 -5.92
CA LEU A 126 7.08 -12.76 -7.21
C LEU A 126 7.38 -13.84 -8.26
N ASN A 127 6.54 -13.91 -9.29
CA ASN A 127 6.76 -14.74 -10.46
C ASN A 127 7.28 -13.86 -11.60
N PHE A 128 8.55 -14.02 -11.98
CA PHE A 128 9.20 -13.26 -13.04
C PHE A 128 8.84 -13.75 -14.45
N PHE A 129 8.17 -14.89 -14.56
CA PHE A 129 7.76 -15.50 -15.82
C PHE A 129 6.26 -15.88 -15.77
N PRO A 130 5.36 -14.87 -15.61
CA PRO A 130 3.95 -15.13 -15.34
C PRO A 130 3.20 -15.80 -16.51
N ASP A 131 3.77 -15.74 -17.71
CA ASP A 131 3.18 -16.31 -18.94
C ASP A 131 3.82 -17.63 -19.36
N TRP A 132 4.83 -18.09 -18.63
CA TRP A 132 5.59 -19.29 -18.95
C TRP A 132 5.28 -20.42 -17.97
N ASP A 133 5.22 -21.63 -18.48
CA ASP A 133 5.18 -22.80 -17.63
C ASP A 133 6.59 -23.17 -17.10
N LEU A 134 6.64 -24.16 -16.21
CA LEU A 134 7.90 -24.58 -15.59
C LEU A 134 8.89 -25.15 -16.62
N GLU A 135 8.42 -25.87 -17.62
CA GLU A 135 9.28 -26.49 -18.64
C GLU A 135 9.92 -25.42 -19.53
N GLU A 136 9.15 -24.42 -19.93
CA GLU A 136 9.64 -23.27 -20.68
C GLU A 136 10.72 -22.49 -19.92
N VAL A 137 10.49 -22.21 -18.63
CA VAL A 137 11.46 -21.52 -17.77
C VAL A 137 12.73 -22.34 -17.63
N LEU A 138 12.62 -23.64 -17.34
CA LEU A 138 13.77 -24.54 -17.20
C LEU A 138 14.57 -24.64 -18.51
N HIS A 139 13.90 -24.77 -19.64
CA HIS A 139 14.54 -24.81 -20.96
C HIS A 139 15.32 -23.51 -21.22
N TRP A 140 14.70 -22.36 -20.99
CA TRP A 140 15.35 -21.06 -21.16
C TRP A 140 16.57 -20.90 -20.23
N LEU A 141 16.47 -21.26 -18.97
CA LEU A 141 17.58 -21.22 -18.02
C LEU A 141 18.75 -22.12 -18.46
N HIS A 142 18.43 -23.31 -18.98
CA HIS A 142 19.43 -24.24 -19.48
C HIS A 142 20.20 -23.64 -20.67
N LEU A 143 19.50 -23.11 -21.66
CA LEU A 143 20.12 -22.44 -22.83
C LEU A 143 20.98 -21.26 -22.38
N ARG A 144 20.49 -20.41 -21.48
CA ARG A 144 21.23 -19.27 -20.96
C ARG A 144 22.53 -19.68 -20.27
N ARG A 145 22.49 -20.72 -19.45
CA ARG A 145 23.68 -21.28 -18.79
C ARG A 145 24.73 -21.73 -19.80
N GLN A 146 24.32 -22.42 -20.87
CA GLN A 146 25.26 -22.85 -21.92
C GLN A 146 25.92 -21.66 -22.63
N THR A 147 25.13 -20.62 -22.93
CA THR A 147 25.65 -19.41 -23.60
C THR A 147 26.65 -18.66 -22.72
N MET A 148 26.38 -18.57 -21.42
CA MET A 148 27.30 -17.89 -20.47
C MET A 148 28.63 -18.66 -20.31
N ALA A 149 28.56 -19.99 -20.17
CA ALA A 149 29.75 -20.84 -20.08
C ALA A 149 30.64 -20.85 -21.35
N ALA A 150 30.11 -20.43 -22.48
CA ALA A 150 30.85 -20.32 -23.75
C ALA A 150 31.60 -18.98 -23.89
N HIS A 151 31.38 -18.03 -22.99
CA HIS A 151 31.99 -16.69 -22.98
C HIS A 151 32.99 -16.47 -21.83
N GLU A 152 33.20 -17.47 -20.98
CA GLU A 152 34.28 -17.55 -19.98
C GLU A 152 35.49 -18.32 -20.55
#